data_8de2983994082ee98aa5b3b57cf5b4fe
#
_entry.id   8de2983994082ee98aa5b3b57cf5b4fe
#
_cell.length_a   1.000
_cell.length_b   1.000
_cell.length_c   1.000
_cell.angle_alpha   90.00
_cell.angle_beta   90.00
_cell.angle_gamma   90.00
#
_symmetry.space_group_name_H-M   'P 1'
#
loop_
_entity.id
_entity.type
_entity.pdbx_description
1 polymer ?
#
loop_
_entity_poly.entity_id
_entity_poly.type
_entity_poly.pdbx_seq_one_letter_code
_entity_poly.pdbx_strand_id
1 'polypeptide(L)'
;MNRLDIYANGVYTSPVEFIETQTFTRLVTELLTDEEYRGLQHEMLENPERGDIIRAGGGIRKLRYAVQGRGKSGGVRVIYYWIKDKHLIYMLLIYSKSKKDNLTDKETAILRELVKGL
;
A
#
# COMPACT_ATOMS: atom_id res chain seq x y z
N MET A 1 5.63 -7.71 -9.38
CA MET A 1 6.50 -6.67 -8.80
C MET A 1 6.62 -5.50 -9.76
N ASN A 2 6.30 -4.31 -9.30
CA ASN A 2 6.36 -3.08 -10.10
C ASN A 2 7.56 -2.25 -9.67
N ARG A 3 8.27 -1.70 -10.65
CA ARG A 3 9.42 -0.86 -10.40
C ARG A 3 9.27 0.42 -11.18
N LEU A 4 9.29 1.56 -10.47
CA LEU A 4 9.18 2.87 -11.07
C LEU A 4 10.43 3.68 -10.79
N ASP A 5 10.93 4.36 -11.82
CA ASP A 5 12.06 5.28 -11.71
C ASP A 5 11.53 6.65 -11.29
N ILE A 6 12.24 7.28 -10.35
CA ILE A 6 11.83 8.56 -9.80
C ILE A 6 12.84 9.63 -10.18
N TYR A 7 12.33 10.78 -10.66
CA TYR A 7 13.12 11.96 -10.95
C TYR A 7 12.62 13.11 -10.08
N ALA A 8 13.54 13.73 -9.34
CA ALA A 8 13.24 14.90 -8.54
C ALA A 8 14.13 16.05 -8.99
N ASN A 9 13.53 17.18 -9.36
CA ASN A 9 14.28 18.38 -9.82
C ASN A 9 15.27 18.07 -10.97
N GLY A 10 14.87 17.17 -11.87
CA GLY A 10 15.69 16.78 -13.00
C GLY A 10 16.85 15.85 -12.67
N VAL A 11 16.94 15.39 -11.42
CA VAL A 11 17.98 14.45 -10.98
C VAL A 11 17.36 13.08 -10.78
N TYR A 12 17.99 12.07 -11.39
CA TYR A 12 17.54 10.68 -11.22
C TYR A 12 17.81 10.22 -9.79
N THR A 13 16.79 9.62 -9.17
CA THR A 13 16.91 8.95 -7.87
C THR A 13 16.77 7.46 -8.07
N SER A 14 17.16 6.67 -7.06
CA SER A 14 16.99 5.22 -7.12
C SER A 14 15.51 4.87 -7.28
N PRO A 15 15.16 3.89 -8.12
CA PRO A 15 13.77 3.50 -8.30
C PRO A 15 13.20 2.89 -7.03
N VAL A 16 11.90 3.10 -6.83
CA VAL A 16 11.15 2.44 -5.77
C VAL A 16 10.52 1.19 -6.37
N GLU A 17 10.66 0.10 -5.65
CA GLU A 17 10.12 -1.17 -6.07
C GLU A 17 8.89 -1.51 -5.23
N PHE A 18 7.79 -1.90 -5.90
CA PHE A 18 6.58 -2.37 -5.22
C PHE A 18 6.61 -3.89 -5.21
N ILE A 19 6.55 -4.47 -4.03
CA ILE A 19 6.51 -5.92 -3.86
C ILE A 19 5.16 -6.28 -3.26
N GLU A 20 4.45 -7.20 -3.92
CA GLU A 20 3.09 -7.58 -3.51
C GLU A 20 3.10 -8.95 -2.85
N THR A 21 2.35 -9.11 -1.77
CA THR A 21 2.03 -10.44 -1.27
C THR A 21 1.08 -11.12 -2.26
N GLN A 22 1.01 -12.44 -2.23
CA GLN A 22 0.08 -13.15 -3.09
C GLN A 22 -1.36 -12.73 -2.84
N THR A 23 -1.71 -12.53 -1.59
CA THR A 23 -3.05 -12.06 -1.21
C THR A 23 -3.34 -10.69 -1.81
N PHE A 24 -2.38 -9.77 -1.72
CA PHE A 24 -2.55 -8.44 -2.31
C PHE A 24 -2.75 -8.55 -3.82
N THR A 25 -1.90 -9.31 -4.51
CA THR A 25 -1.99 -9.45 -5.97
C THR A 25 -3.37 -9.93 -6.39
N ARG A 26 -3.91 -10.91 -5.69
CA ARG A 26 -5.24 -11.45 -5.99
C ARG A 26 -6.33 -10.40 -5.77
N LEU A 27 -6.28 -9.71 -4.65
CA LEU A 27 -7.34 -8.78 -4.27
C LEU A 27 -7.30 -7.47 -5.06
N VAL A 28 -6.13 -6.98 -5.41
CA VAL A 28 -6.04 -5.69 -6.11
C VAL A 28 -6.71 -5.78 -7.49
N THR A 29 -6.62 -6.90 -8.18
CA THR A 29 -7.26 -7.05 -9.48
C THR A 29 -8.79 -7.07 -9.37
N GLU A 30 -9.31 -7.51 -8.24
CA GLU A 30 -10.76 -7.50 -8.00
C GLU A 30 -11.27 -6.11 -7.62
N LEU A 31 -10.43 -5.30 -6.97
CA LEU A 31 -10.86 -4.04 -6.39
C LEU A 31 -10.54 -2.82 -7.23
N LEU A 32 -9.47 -2.86 -8.01
CA LEU A 32 -9.01 -1.73 -8.81
C LEU A 32 -8.76 -2.13 -10.24
N THR A 33 -9.00 -1.20 -11.17
CA THR A 33 -8.51 -1.34 -12.54
C THR A 33 -7.00 -1.11 -12.55
N ASP A 34 -6.35 -1.47 -13.66
CA ASP A 34 -4.91 -1.21 -13.82
C ASP A 34 -4.59 0.28 -13.70
N GLU A 35 -5.46 1.12 -14.27
CA GLU A 35 -5.30 2.57 -14.21
C GLU A 35 -5.44 3.09 -12.78
N GLU A 36 -6.43 2.59 -12.05
CA GLU A 36 -6.63 2.98 -10.64
C GLU A 36 -5.45 2.55 -9.79
N TYR A 37 -4.93 1.34 -10.01
CA TYR A 37 -3.77 0.87 -9.28
C TYR A 37 -2.53 1.72 -9.58
N ARG A 38 -2.35 2.09 -10.84
CA ARG A 38 -1.25 2.97 -11.22
C ARG A 38 -1.35 4.33 -10.49
N GLY A 39 -2.57 4.87 -10.40
CA GLY A 39 -2.82 6.10 -9.66
C GLY A 39 -2.47 5.97 -8.18
N LEU A 40 -2.82 4.85 -7.58
CA LEU A 40 -2.45 4.55 -6.19
C LEU A 40 -0.93 4.51 -6.01
N GLN A 41 -0.23 3.84 -6.92
CA GLN A 41 1.22 3.75 -6.85
C GLN A 41 1.88 5.12 -6.98
N HIS A 42 1.39 5.97 -7.88
CA HIS A 42 1.89 7.34 -8.01
C HIS A 42 1.69 8.14 -6.73
N GLU A 43 0.54 8.01 -6.11
CA GLU A 43 0.26 8.69 -4.85
C GLU A 43 1.22 8.25 -3.74
N MET A 44 1.52 6.95 -3.69
CA MET A 44 2.45 6.41 -2.70
C MET A 44 3.89 6.82 -2.97
N LEU A 45 4.26 7.00 -4.25
CA LEU A 45 5.60 7.47 -4.61
C LEU A 45 5.80 8.93 -4.22
N GLU A 46 4.77 9.76 -4.28
CA GLU A 46 4.88 11.15 -3.85
C GLU A 46 5.19 11.25 -2.36
N ASN A 47 4.63 10.35 -1.57
CA ASN A 47 4.89 10.29 -0.13
C ASN A 47 4.67 8.87 0.40
N PRO A 48 5.74 8.06 0.46
CA PRO A 48 5.60 6.69 0.99
C PRO A 48 5.16 6.62 2.45
N GLU A 49 5.28 7.72 3.19
CA GLU A 49 4.86 7.79 4.59
C GLU A 49 3.45 8.36 4.76
N ARG A 50 2.71 8.50 3.67
CA ARG A 50 1.37 9.07 3.68
C ARG A 50 0.38 8.30 4.53
N GLY A 51 0.45 6.97 4.55
CA GLY A 51 -0.44 6.16 5.34
C GLY A 51 -0.21 6.32 6.83
N ASP A 52 -1.28 6.16 7.62
CA ASP A 52 -1.19 6.25 9.07
C ASP A 52 -0.54 4.98 9.65
N ILE A 53 0.36 5.17 10.60
CA ILE A 53 0.96 4.05 11.32
C ILE A 53 -0.13 3.30 12.07
N ILE A 54 -0.14 1.98 11.93
CA ILE A 54 -1.08 1.12 12.65
C ILE A 54 -0.48 0.77 14.01
N ARG A 55 -1.24 1.07 15.05
CA ARG A 55 -0.81 0.77 16.42
C ARG A 55 -0.47 -0.71 16.58
N ALA A 56 0.67 -0.99 17.20
CA ALA A 56 1.18 -2.35 17.44
C ALA A 56 1.43 -3.15 16.16
N GLY A 57 1.59 -2.47 15.02
CA GLY A 57 1.79 -3.12 13.73
C GLY A 57 3.23 -3.30 13.30
N GLY A 58 4.19 -2.81 14.08
CA GLY A 58 5.61 -2.97 13.73
C GLY A 58 6.07 -2.11 12.56
N GLY A 59 5.36 -1.03 12.27
CA GLY A 59 5.71 -0.09 11.20
C GLY A 59 4.81 -0.15 9.99
N ILE A 60 3.85 -1.06 9.96
CA ILE A 60 2.89 -1.11 8.84
C ILE A 60 1.98 0.12 8.88
N ARG A 61 1.53 0.52 7.70
CA ARG A 61 0.71 1.71 7.52
C ARG A 61 -0.60 1.37 6.80
N LYS A 62 -1.62 2.17 7.08
CA LYS A 62 -2.91 2.10 6.39
C LYS A 62 -3.13 3.35 5.58
N LEU A 63 -3.35 3.21 4.28
CA LEU A 63 -3.66 4.30 3.38
C LEU A 63 -5.11 4.18 2.93
N ARG A 64 -5.82 5.30 3.00
CA ARG A 64 -7.17 5.40 2.44
C ARG A 64 -7.05 5.91 1.02
N TYR A 65 -7.55 5.16 0.06
CA TYR A 65 -7.52 5.54 -1.34
C TYR A 65 -8.94 5.66 -1.87
N ALA A 66 -9.30 6.87 -2.25
CA ALA A 66 -10.62 7.14 -2.83
C ALA A 66 -10.60 6.73 -4.31
N VAL A 67 -11.60 5.93 -4.69
CA VAL A 67 -11.75 5.50 -6.07
C VAL A 67 -12.84 6.34 -6.72
N GLN A 68 -12.48 7.08 -7.76
CA GLN A 68 -13.41 7.97 -8.43
C GLN A 68 -14.59 7.22 -9.02
N GLY A 69 -15.76 7.86 -8.96
CA GLY A 69 -16.98 7.30 -9.53
C GLY A 69 -17.70 6.27 -8.68
N ARG A 70 -17.13 5.90 -7.55
CA ARG A 70 -17.73 4.88 -6.65
C ARG A 70 -18.37 5.46 -5.39
N GLY A 71 -18.31 6.79 -5.22
CA GLY A 71 -18.86 7.44 -4.05
C GLY A 71 -18.07 7.18 -2.78
N LYS A 72 -18.66 7.56 -1.63
CA LYS A 72 -17.97 7.47 -0.34
C LYS A 72 -17.66 6.04 0.10
N SER A 73 -18.49 5.08 -0.29
CA SER A 73 -18.29 3.69 0.09
C SER A 73 -17.41 2.92 -0.89
N GLY A 74 -16.99 3.57 -1.98
CA GLY A 74 -16.24 2.92 -3.03
C GLY A 74 -14.73 2.94 -2.84
N GLY A 75 -14.23 3.51 -1.76
CA GLY A 75 -12.81 3.57 -1.47
C GLY A 75 -12.25 2.25 -0.97
N VAL A 76 -10.94 2.17 -1.00
CA VAL A 76 -10.22 1.00 -0.50
C VAL A 76 -9.25 1.41 0.61
N ARG A 77 -8.85 0.42 1.38
CA ARG A 77 -7.79 0.54 2.38
C ARG A 77 -6.62 -0.31 1.92
N VAL A 78 -5.43 0.29 1.96
CA VAL A 78 -4.19 -0.38 1.55
C VAL A 78 -3.29 -0.49 2.77
N ILE A 79 -2.88 -1.70 3.08
CA ILE A 79 -1.93 -1.94 4.17
C ILE A 79 -0.59 -2.21 3.52
N TYR A 80 0.44 -1.45 3.92
CA TYR A 80 1.75 -1.56 3.31
C TYR A 80 2.86 -1.31 4.32
N TYR A 81 4.08 -1.64 3.93
CA TYR A 81 5.27 -1.44 4.75
C TYR A 81 6.35 -0.78 3.90
N TRP A 82 6.81 0.39 4.33
CA TRP A 82 7.82 1.17 3.62
C TRP A 82 9.19 0.94 4.24
N ILE A 83 10.13 0.43 3.46
CA ILE A 83 11.54 0.26 3.89
C ILE A 83 12.36 1.31 3.15
N LYS A 84 12.58 2.42 3.84
CA LYS A 84 13.21 3.60 3.24
C LYS A 84 14.60 3.31 2.70
N ASP A 85 15.44 2.64 3.48
CA ASP A 85 16.84 2.39 3.10
C ASP A 85 16.96 1.50 1.88
N LYS A 86 16.00 0.64 1.63
CA LYS A 86 15.99 -0.28 0.50
C LYS A 86 15.16 0.21 -0.67
N HIS A 87 14.46 1.33 -0.52
CA HIS A 87 13.51 1.86 -1.51
C HIS A 87 12.46 0.82 -1.91
N LEU A 88 11.91 0.11 -0.92
CA LEU A 88 10.90 -0.92 -1.14
C LEU A 88 9.59 -0.56 -0.46
N ILE A 89 8.49 -0.74 -1.19
CA ILE A 89 7.15 -0.68 -0.62
C ILE A 89 6.54 -2.08 -0.74
N TYR A 90 6.29 -2.70 0.41
CA TYR A 90 5.60 -3.99 0.45
C TYR A 90 4.11 -3.76 0.54
N MET A 91 3.39 -4.16 -0.49
CA MET A 91 1.93 -4.11 -0.55
C MET A 91 1.41 -5.38 0.12
N LEU A 92 0.88 -5.26 1.33
CA LEU A 92 0.55 -6.40 2.16
C LEU A 92 -0.88 -6.86 2.01
N LEU A 93 -1.83 -5.91 1.97
CA LEU A 93 -3.25 -6.22 1.93
C LEU A 93 -4.02 -5.04 1.35
N ILE A 94 -5.11 -5.33 0.66
CA ILE A 94 -6.06 -4.32 0.20
C ILE A 94 -7.47 -4.84 0.44
N TYR A 95 -8.36 -3.97 0.90
CA TYR A 95 -9.74 -4.35 1.12
C TYR A 95 -10.66 -3.15 0.92
N SER A 96 -11.92 -3.44 0.64
CA SER A 96 -12.93 -2.41 0.45
C SER A 96 -13.34 -1.81 1.79
N LYS A 97 -13.46 -0.48 1.83
CA LYS A 97 -13.98 0.23 3.00
C LYS A 97 -15.37 -0.29 3.39
N SER A 98 -16.19 -0.68 2.43
CA SER A 98 -17.55 -1.14 2.70
C SER A 98 -17.60 -2.45 3.47
N LYS A 99 -16.53 -3.26 3.39
CA LYS A 99 -16.48 -4.54 4.09
C LYS A 99 -15.95 -4.41 5.51
N LYS A 100 -14.92 -3.57 5.69
CA LYS A 100 -14.36 -3.26 7.00
C LYS A 100 -13.53 -1.99 6.91
N ASP A 101 -13.31 -1.34 8.04
CA ASP A 101 -12.52 -0.11 8.08
C ASP A 101 -11.15 -0.32 8.70
N ASN A 102 -11.04 -1.21 9.64
CA ASN A 102 -9.78 -1.48 10.33
C ASN A 102 -9.45 -2.97 10.35
N LEU A 103 -8.16 -3.26 10.46
CA LEU A 103 -7.68 -4.61 10.72
C LEU A 103 -8.13 -5.06 12.11
N THR A 104 -8.38 -6.36 12.26
CA THR A 104 -8.54 -6.94 13.59
C THR A 104 -7.18 -7.01 14.28
N ASP A 105 -7.19 -7.18 15.60
CA ASP A 105 -5.94 -7.34 16.35
C ASP A 105 -5.16 -8.57 15.88
N LYS A 106 -5.87 -9.63 15.53
CA LYS A 106 -5.24 -10.85 15.01
C LYS A 106 -4.56 -10.61 13.67
N GLU A 107 -5.24 -9.89 12.76
CA GLU A 107 -4.66 -9.55 11.46
C GLU A 107 -3.43 -8.67 11.63
N THR A 108 -3.51 -7.69 12.51
CA THR A 108 -2.37 -6.80 12.80
C THR A 108 -1.17 -7.60 13.32
N ALA A 109 -1.41 -8.55 14.23
CA ALA A 109 -0.36 -9.38 14.77
C ALA A 109 0.31 -10.24 13.69
N ILE A 110 -0.48 -10.81 12.79
CA ILE A 110 0.05 -11.62 11.68
C ILE A 110 0.94 -10.77 10.77
N LEU A 111 0.47 -9.58 10.40
CA LEU A 111 1.24 -8.70 9.53
C LEU A 111 2.48 -8.17 10.22
N ARG A 112 2.41 -7.87 11.51
CA ARG A 112 3.59 -7.46 12.28
C ARG A 112 4.67 -8.53 12.24
N GLU A 113 4.31 -9.79 12.42
CA GLU A 113 5.28 -10.89 12.34
C GLU A 113 5.86 -11.03 10.94
N LEU A 114 5.04 -10.84 9.92
CA LEU A 114 5.49 -10.90 8.54
C LEU A 114 6.59 -9.87 8.26
N VAL A 115 6.39 -8.62 8.68
CA VAL A 115 7.34 -7.56 8.37
C VAL A 115 8.62 -7.63 9.18
N LYS A 116 8.65 -8.36 10.30
CA LYS A 116 9.87 -8.56 11.08
C LYS A 116 10.99 -9.20 10.26
N GLY A 117 10.64 -10.01 9.28
CA GLY A 117 11.63 -10.70 8.45
C GLY A 117 12.08 -9.91 7.23
N LEU A 118 11.59 -8.70 7.04
CA LEU A 118 11.90 -7.93 5.84
C LEU A 118 13.07 -6.97 5.99
#